data_afebbf6cb997e3dfe6c2e96a4ee4c76e
#
_entry.id   afebbf6cb997e3dfe6c2e96a4ee4c76e
#
_cell.length_a   1.000
_cell.length_b   1.000
_cell.length_c   1.000
_cell.angle_alpha   90.00
_cell.angle_beta   90.00
_cell.angle_gamma   90.00
#
_symmetry.space_group_name_H-M   'P 1'
#
loop_
_entity.id
_entity.type
_entity.pdbx_description
1 polymer ?
#
loop_
_entity_poly.entity_id
_entity_poly.type
_entity_poly.pdbx_seq_one_letter_code
_entity_poly.pdbx_strand_id
1 'polypeptide(L)'
;IKEGEIRNCAGDGKCAYTSRSELGYAYAKMLIQDIHNNKTYNLVGEAISQKELVDHINEVFNTQLVYNPISVDDYEKERKQELGDFIGGVITGIYKGINDGVYNIHSDYEKAAGRPFKSSIEMIKSFLNK
;
A
#
# COMPACT_ATOMS: atom_id res chain seq x y z
N ILE A 1 -6.95 -8.92 -12.26
CA ILE A 1 -5.98 -8.48 -13.28
C ILE A 1 -6.56 -8.97 -14.62
N LYS A 2 -7.11 -8.07 -15.42
CA LYS A 2 -7.51 -8.38 -16.79
C LYS A 2 -6.27 -8.19 -17.66
N GLU A 3 -5.80 -9.30 -18.26
CA GLU A 3 -4.85 -9.33 -19.38
C GLU A 3 -3.67 -8.34 -19.29
N GLY A 4 -2.87 -8.41 -18.22
CA GLY A 4 -1.64 -7.62 -18.14
C GLY A 4 -1.80 -6.17 -17.68
N GLU A 5 -2.98 -5.75 -17.24
CA GLU A 5 -3.24 -4.40 -16.72
C GLU A 5 -3.63 -4.39 -15.25
N ILE A 6 -3.15 -3.38 -14.54
CA ILE A 6 -3.68 -2.97 -13.24
C ILE A 6 -4.39 -1.63 -13.41
N ARG A 7 -5.71 -1.63 -13.20
CA ARG A 7 -6.57 -0.45 -13.38
C ARG A 7 -7.13 0.00 -12.04
N ASN A 8 -6.97 1.27 -11.72
CA ASN A 8 -7.64 1.92 -10.60
C ASN A 8 -7.63 3.46 -10.77
N CYS A 9 -8.27 4.16 -9.84
CA CYS A 9 -8.40 5.61 -9.90
C CYS A 9 -7.42 6.37 -8.97
N ALA A 10 -6.31 5.76 -8.59
CA ALA A 10 -5.30 6.42 -7.75
C ALA A 10 -4.45 7.47 -8.48
N GLY A 11 -4.48 7.51 -9.81
CA GLY A 11 -3.68 8.43 -10.60
C GLY A 11 -2.19 8.32 -10.25
N ASP A 12 -1.54 9.46 -10.02
CA ASP A 12 -0.14 9.55 -9.59
C ASP A 12 0.00 9.63 -8.06
N GLY A 13 -1.10 9.44 -7.31
CA GLY A 13 -1.10 9.47 -5.87
C GLY A 13 -0.20 8.40 -5.24
N LYS A 14 0.40 8.73 -4.08
CA LYS A 14 1.25 7.83 -3.33
C LYS A 14 0.55 7.24 -2.12
N CYS A 15 0.87 5.99 -1.81
CA CYS A 15 0.37 5.28 -0.65
C CYS A 15 1.54 4.69 0.15
N ALA A 16 1.57 4.95 1.44
CA ALA A 16 2.51 4.36 2.38
C ALA A 16 1.98 3.00 2.83
N TYR A 17 2.38 1.95 2.13
CA TYR A 17 1.97 0.58 2.43
C TYR A 17 2.65 0.04 3.68
N THR A 18 2.00 -0.93 4.32
CA THR A 18 2.59 -1.67 5.44
C THR A 18 2.24 -3.16 5.34
N SER A 19 3.00 -3.99 6.04
CA SER A 19 2.71 -5.42 6.17
C SER A 19 2.41 -5.80 7.62
N ARG A 20 1.61 -6.85 7.81
CA ARG A 20 1.28 -7.37 9.15
C ARG A 20 2.53 -7.78 9.92
N SER A 21 3.53 -8.35 9.25
CA SER A 21 4.78 -8.78 9.89
C SER A 21 5.59 -7.59 10.39
N GLU A 22 5.69 -6.51 9.61
CA GLU A 22 6.38 -5.30 10.02
C GLU A 22 5.65 -4.60 11.18
N LEU A 23 4.32 -4.51 11.13
CA LEU A 23 3.51 -4.00 12.24
C LEU A 23 3.74 -4.83 13.51
N GLY A 24 3.66 -6.15 13.43
CA GLY A 24 3.89 -7.04 14.57
C GLY A 24 5.27 -6.86 15.19
N TYR A 25 6.31 -6.71 14.36
CA TYR A 25 7.66 -6.44 14.82
C TYR A 25 7.76 -5.09 15.58
N ALA A 26 7.23 -4.02 14.99
CA ALA A 26 7.24 -2.70 15.63
C ALA A 26 6.48 -2.70 16.95
N TYR A 27 5.27 -3.28 17.00
CA TYR A 27 4.50 -3.39 18.24
C TYR A 27 5.25 -4.18 19.32
N ALA A 28 5.88 -5.31 18.98
CA ALA A 28 6.67 -6.06 19.96
C ALA A 28 7.82 -5.21 20.53
N LYS A 29 8.51 -4.44 19.67
CA LYS A 29 9.57 -3.53 20.14
C LYS A 29 9.04 -2.43 21.06
N MET A 30 7.92 -1.83 20.71
CA MET A 30 7.29 -0.76 21.51
C MET A 30 6.84 -1.27 22.88
N LEU A 31 6.36 -2.51 22.97
CA LEU A 31 5.89 -3.11 24.23
C LEU A 31 7.00 -3.44 25.22
N ILE A 32 8.21 -3.72 24.73
CA ILE A 32 9.34 -4.13 25.60
C ILE A 32 10.29 -2.98 25.92
N GLN A 33 10.01 -1.75 25.46
CA GLN A 33 10.86 -0.59 25.65
C GLN A 33 10.07 0.59 26.24
N ASP A 34 10.46 1.11 27.38
CA ASP A 34 9.76 2.22 28.07
C ASP A 34 9.88 3.58 27.33
N ILE A 35 10.82 3.70 26.38
CA ILE A 35 11.07 4.94 25.61
C ILE A 35 9.89 5.35 24.72
N HIS A 36 8.92 4.46 24.51
CA HIS A 36 7.76 4.68 23.64
C HIS A 36 6.51 5.15 24.40
N ASN A 37 6.58 5.26 25.72
CA ASN A 37 5.44 5.67 26.54
C ASN A 37 4.92 7.06 26.14
N ASN A 38 3.60 7.18 25.99
CA ASN A 38 2.90 8.40 25.59
C ASN A 38 3.32 8.98 24.22
N LYS A 39 3.84 8.16 23.31
CA LYS A 39 4.19 8.55 21.96
C LYS A 39 3.23 7.91 20.94
N THR A 40 3.00 8.63 19.85
CA THR A 40 2.22 8.17 18.70
C THR A 40 3.14 8.07 17.48
N TYR A 41 3.02 7.00 16.71
CA TYR A 41 3.84 6.73 15.53
C TYR A 41 3.01 6.30 14.32
N ASN A 42 3.41 6.77 13.15
CA ASN A 42 2.93 6.26 11.87
C ASN A 42 3.78 5.05 11.45
N LEU A 43 3.26 3.84 11.64
CA LEU A 43 3.98 2.59 11.35
C LEU A 43 3.71 2.13 9.91
N VAL A 44 4.27 2.84 8.96
CA VAL A 44 4.12 2.58 7.53
C VAL A 44 5.48 2.50 6.84
N GLY A 45 5.51 1.97 5.61
CA GLY A 45 6.69 2.01 4.76
C GLY A 45 6.83 3.34 4.01
N GLU A 46 7.73 3.37 3.04
CA GLU A 46 7.84 4.48 2.11
C GLU A 46 6.60 4.58 1.22
N ALA A 47 6.13 5.81 1.00
CA ALA A 47 4.99 6.06 0.13
C ALA A 47 5.40 5.94 -1.34
N ILE A 48 4.78 5.00 -2.06
CA ILE A 48 5.01 4.74 -3.48
C ILE A 48 3.73 4.94 -4.29
N SER A 49 3.86 5.29 -5.56
CA SER A 49 2.76 5.37 -6.51
C SER A 49 2.31 3.97 -6.96
N GLN A 50 1.13 3.90 -7.60
CA GLN A 50 0.66 2.64 -8.20
C GLN A 50 1.58 2.18 -9.34
N LYS A 51 2.15 3.13 -10.08
CA LYS A 51 3.13 2.82 -11.13
C LYS A 51 4.38 2.18 -10.55
N GLU A 52 4.97 2.77 -9.51
CA GLU A 52 6.13 2.21 -8.81
C GLU A 52 5.83 0.81 -8.24
N LEU A 53 4.62 0.62 -7.67
CA LEU A 53 4.19 -0.70 -7.20
C LEU A 53 4.14 -1.74 -8.33
N VAL A 54 3.61 -1.37 -9.49
CA VAL A 54 3.55 -2.24 -10.68
C VAL A 54 4.95 -2.56 -11.18
N ASP A 55 5.85 -1.58 -11.24
CA ASP A 55 7.24 -1.77 -11.63
C ASP A 55 7.96 -2.77 -10.70
N HIS A 56 7.75 -2.66 -9.37
CA HIS A 56 8.30 -3.60 -8.39
C HIS A 56 7.71 -5.02 -8.53
N ILE A 57 6.41 -5.14 -8.84
CA ILE A 57 5.79 -6.45 -9.13
C ILE A 57 6.41 -7.06 -10.38
N ASN A 58 6.57 -6.28 -11.44
CA ASN A 58 7.20 -6.73 -12.68
C ASN A 58 8.63 -7.22 -12.45
N GLU A 59 9.41 -6.49 -11.65
CA GLU A 59 10.79 -6.88 -11.30
C GLU A 59 10.81 -8.22 -10.55
N VAL A 60 9.95 -8.38 -9.53
CA VAL A 60 9.98 -9.56 -8.65
C VAL A 60 9.42 -10.81 -9.34
N PHE A 61 8.34 -10.67 -10.11
CA PHE A 61 7.65 -11.79 -10.75
C PHE A 61 8.01 -12.00 -12.22
N ASN A 62 8.91 -11.16 -12.77
CA ASN A 62 9.30 -11.16 -14.19
C ASN A 62 8.06 -11.08 -15.11
N THR A 63 7.17 -10.15 -14.83
CA THR A 63 5.94 -9.88 -15.58
C THR A 63 6.05 -8.57 -16.38
N GLN A 64 5.07 -8.29 -17.22
CA GLN A 64 4.98 -7.06 -18.03
C GLN A 64 3.63 -6.37 -17.80
N LEU A 65 3.24 -6.21 -16.54
CA LEU A 65 2.02 -5.50 -16.20
C LEU A 65 2.15 -4.02 -16.49
N VAL A 66 1.07 -3.40 -16.92
CA VAL A 66 0.96 -1.95 -17.15
C VAL A 66 0.00 -1.33 -16.16
N TYR A 67 0.37 -0.20 -15.59
CA TYR A 67 -0.56 0.60 -14.79
C TYR A 67 -1.39 1.49 -15.73
N ASN A 68 -2.71 1.35 -15.67
CA ASN A 68 -3.66 2.14 -16.46
C ASN A 68 -4.60 2.90 -15.51
N PRO A 69 -4.31 4.17 -15.18
CA PRO A 69 -5.20 4.99 -14.37
C PRO A 69 -6.49 5.31 -15.14
N ILE A 70 -7.63 5.20 -14.46
CA ILE A 70 -8.95 5.54 -15.01
C ILE A 70 -9.65 6.57 -14.11
N SER A 71 -10.75 7.15 -14.60
CA SER A 71 -11.53 8.10 -13.81
C SER A 71 -12.14 7.44 -12.57
N VAL A 72 -12.42 8.25 -11.54
CA VAL A 72 -13.09 7.78 -10.32
C VAL A 72 -14.47 7.18 -10.67
N ASP A 73 -15.22 7.84 -11.53
CA ASP A 73 -16.58 7.41 -11.91
C ASP A 73 -16.59 6.07 -12.65
N ASP A 74 -15.65 5.87 -13.58
CA ASP A 74 -15.51 4.60 -14.30
C ASP A 74 -15.08 3.48 -13.36
N TYR A 75 -14.12 3.75 -12.47
CA TYR A 75 -13.66 2.78 -11.50
C TYR A 75 -14.77 2.37 -10.53
N GLU A 76 -15.52 3.34 -10.02
CA GLU A 76 -16.65 3.09 -9.12
C GLU A 76 -17.71 2.20 -9.79
N LYS A 77 -18.07 2.53 -11.04
CA LYS A 77 -19.03 1.75 -11.82
C LYS A 77 -18.56 0.30 -12.01
N GLU A 78 -17.29 0.10 -12.41
CA GLU A 78 -16.71 -1.24 -12.57
C GLU A 78 -16.71 -2.02 -11.25
N ARG A 79 -16.30 -1.39 -10.14
CA ARG A 79 -16.22 -2.06 -8.82
C ARG A 79 -17.59 -2.38 -8.25
N LYS A 80 -18.58 -1.48 -8.42
CA LYS A 80 -19.96 -1.75 -7.98
C LYS A 80 -20.61 -2.89 -8.76
N GLN A 81 -20.37 -2.97 -10.06
CA GLN A 81 -20.85 -4.08 -10.88
C GLN A 81 -20.25 -5.43 -10.47
N GLU A 82 -18.98 -5.44 -10.09
CA GLU A 82 -18.26 -6.67 -9.74
C GLU A 82 -18.49 -7.12 -8.30
N LEU A 83 -18.56 -6.19 -7.35
CA LEU A 83 -18.50 -6.47 -5.90
C LEU A 83 -19.75 -5.99 -5.13
N GLY A 84 -20.70 -5.36 -5.81
CA GLY A 84 -21.87 -4.74 -5.22
C GLY A 84 -21.61 -3.31 -4.74
N ASP A 85 -22.68 -2.56 -4.50
CA ASP A 85 -22.63 -1.10 -4.24
C ASP A 85 -21.76 -0.75 -3.04
N PHE A 86 -21.90 -1.48 -1.94
CA PHE A 86 -21.18 -1.18 -0.70
C PHE A 86 -19.67 -1.40 -0.84
N ILE A 87 -19.27 -2.60 -1.23
CA ILE A 87 -17.83 -2.95 -1.34
C ILE A 87 -17.17 -2.15 -2.46
N GLY A 88 -17.85 -2.03 -3.61
CA GLY A 88 -17.36 -1.22 -4.74
C GLY A 88 -17.14 0.24 -4.34
N GLY A 89 -18.07 0.83 -3.58
CA GLY A 89 -17.92 2.19 -3.06
C GLY A 89 -16.75 2.34 -2.09
N VAL A 90 -16.59 1.41 -1.15
CA VAL A 90 -15.47 1.42 -0.18
C VAL A 90 -14.11 1.35 -0.91
N ILE A 91 -13.96 0.42 -1.85
CA ILE A 91 -12.71 0.26 -2.61
C ILE A 91 -12.41 1.52 -3.42
N THR A 92 -13.42 2.08 -4.10
CA THR A 92 -13.26 3.33 -4.85
C THR A 92 -12.82 4.47 -3.94
N GLY A 93 -13.43 4.59 -2.75
CA GLY A 93 -13.05 5.59 -1.75
C GLY A 93 -11.58 5.49 -1.32
N ILE A 94 -11.06 4.27 -1.16
CA ILE A 94 -9.65 4.03 -0.83
C ILE A 94 -8.74 4.56 -1.95
N TYR A 95 -8.96 4.15 -3.21
CA TYR A 95 -8.12 4.57 -4.33
C TYR A 95 -8.26 6.06 -4.64
N LYS A 96 -9.46 6.63 -4.49
CA LYS A 96 -9.65 8.08 -4.53
C LYS A 96 -8.85 8.79 -3.45
N GLY A 97 -8.85 8.28 -2.21
CA GLY A 97 -8.04 8.81 -1.11
C GLY A 97 -6.54 8.77 -1.41
N ILE A 98 -6.05 7.74 -2.13
CA ILE A 98 -4.66 7.70 -2.61
C ILE A 98 -4.40 8.83 -3.61
N ASN A 99 -5.30 9.02 -4.58
CA ASN A 99 -5.20 10.09 -5.56
C ASN A 99 -5.19 11.48 -4.90
N ASP A 100 -6.02 11.66 -3.87
CA ASP A 100 -6.13 12.91 -3.12
C ASP A 100 -4.94 13.13 -2.12
N GLY A 101 -3.99 12.19 -2.04
CA GLY A 101 -2.79 12.27 -1.20
C GLY A 101 -3.00 11.93 0.28
N VAL A 102 -4.16 11.43 0.67
CA VAL A 102 -4.51 11.09 2.07
C VAL A 102 -3.55 10.05 2.66
N TYR A 103 -3.05 9.13 1.84
CA TYR A 103 -2.18 8.03 2.26
C TYR A 103 -0.68 8.29 2.01
N ASN A 104 -0.31 9.50 1.58
CA ASN A 104 1.10 9.92 1.48
C ASN A 104 1.59 10.36 2.86
N ILE A 105 1.83 9.41 3.74
CA ILE A 105 2.11 9.62 5.15
C ILE A 105 3.60 9.43 5.43
N HIS A 106 4.19 10.34 6.22
CA HIS A 106 5.56 10.17 6.71
C HIS A 106 5.65 8.99 7.70
N SER A 107 6.68 8.15 7.54
CA SER A 107 6.92 7.00 8.39
C SER A 107 7.71 7.35 9.64
N ASP A 108 7.26 6.88 10.78
CA ASP A 108 8.02 6.86 12.04
C ASP A 108 8.50 5.45 12.40
N TYR A 109 8.42 4.52 11.44
CA TYR A 109 8.68 3.10 11.70
C TYR A 109 10.07 2.85 12.31
N GLU A 110 11.11 3.49 11.80
CA GLU A 110 12.48 3.30 12.32
C GLU A 110 12.62 3.72 13.78
N LYS A 111 11.94 4.80 14.18
CA LYS A 111 11.93 5.26 15.58
C LYS A 111 11.26 4.24 16.50
N ALA A 112 10.18 3.61 16.04
CA ALA A 112 9.42 2.63 16.81
C ALA A 112 10.05 1.23 16.81
N ALA A 113 10.59 0.80 15.67
CA ALA A 113 11.10 -0.55 15.45
C ALA A 113 12.60 -0.70 15.71
N GLY A 114 13.35 0.40 15.78
CA GLY A 114 14.81 0.40 15.92
C GLY A 114 15.56 -0.08 14.67
N ARG A 115 14.87 -0.18 13.53
CA ARG A 115 15.42 -0.52 12.21
C ARG A 115 14.55 0.07 11.10
N PRO A 116 15.09 0.26 9.90
CA PRO A 116 14.29 0.70 8.77
C PRO A 116 13.18 -0.30 8.42
N PHE A 117 12.12 0.22 7.80
CA PHE A 117 11.05 -0.59 7.21
C PHE A 117 11.63 -1.37 6.02
N LYS A 118 11.14 -2.58 5.79
CA LYS A 118 11.53 -3.34 4.60
C LYS A 118 11.03 -2.64 3.34
N SER A 119 11.87 -2.60 2.32
CA SER A 119 11.47 -2.05 1.02
C SER A 119 10.26 -2.78 0.44
N SER A 120 9.51 -2.12 -0.44
CA SER A 120 8.38 -2.73 -1.14
C SER A 120 8.78 -3.97 -1.94
N ILE A 121 9.97 -3.97 -2.55
CA ILE A 121 10.54 -5.13 -3.27
C ILE A 121 10.77 -6.30 -2.31
N GLU A 122 11.37 -6.06 -1.14
CA GLU A 122 11.58 -7.11 -0.13
C GLU A 122 10.26 -7.68 0.39
N MET A 123 9.26 -6.82 0.60
CA MET A 123 7.93 -7.25 1.00
C MET A 123 7.26 -8.12 -0.07
N ILE A 124 7.33 -7.71 -1.34
CA ILE A 124 6.77 -8.48 -2.46
C ILE A 124 7.48 -9.83 -2.59
N LYS A 125 8.82 -9.87 -2.51
CA LYS A 125 9.61 -11.11 -2.53
C LYS A 125 9.22 -12.08 -1.41
N SER A 126 8.77 -11.58 -0.26
CA SER A 126 8.35 -12.44 0.85
C SER A 126 7.11 -13.29 0.54
N PHE A 127 6.34 -12.95 -0.48
CA PHE A 127 5.20 -13.75 -0.95
C PHE A 127 5.61 -14.93 -1.84
N LEU A 128 6.81 -14.90 -2.44
CA LEU A 128 7.33 -16.01 -3.24
C LEU A 128 7.77 -17.20 -2.39
N ASN A 129 8.07 -16.96 -1.11
CA ASN A 129 8.62 -17.96 -0.19
C ASN A 129 7.54 -18.56 0.74
N LYS A 130 6.27 -18.41 0.42
CA LYS A 130 5.13 -19.00 1.11
C LYS A 130 4.46 -20.05 0.23
#